data_8da0e5404e296a1406c86fd5f9800121
#
_entry.id   8da0e5404e296a1406c86fd5f9800121
#
_cell.length_a   1.000
_cell.length_b   1.000
_cell.length_c   1.000
_cell.angle_alpha   90.00
_cell.angle_beta   90.00
_cell.angle_gamma   90.00
#
_symmetry.space_group_name_H-M   'P 1'
#
loop_
_entity.id
_entity.type
_entity.pdbx_description
1 polymer ?
#
loop_
_entity_poly.entity_id
_entity_poly.type
_entity_poly.pdbx_seq_one_letter_code
_entity_poly.pdbx_strand_id
1 'polypeptide(L)'
;MYKRQVLALVSTPSYDNNDFIRGMSSEKWNALNEDENKPMYNRFRQVWCPGSTFKPIIAAIGLTTGAIDPNEDYGNEGLSWQKDSSWGSYHVTTLHAYEPVILKNALIYSDNIYFAKAALKIGENDMESSLTKLGFNDVLPFDIKMAKSQFSNTEKIEKEIQLADSGYGQGQILVNPLHMACIY
;
A
#
# COMPACT_ATOMS: atom_id res chain seq x y z
N MET A 1 -12.69 22.84 -13.82
CA MET A 1 -13.12 21.58 -13.18
C MET A 1 -12.14 21.31 -12.03
N TYR A 2 -12.51 21.65 -10.79
CA TYR A 2 -11.63 21.61 -9.61
C TYR A 2 -11.59 20.22 -8.94
N LYS A 3 -11.64 19.17 -9.71
CA LYS A 3 -11.52 17.81 -9.20
C LYS A 3 -10.04 17.53 -8.96
N ARG A 4 -9.65 17.24 -7.73
CA ARG A 4 -8.32 16.89 -7.18
C ARG A 4 -7.67 18.01 -6.34
N GLN A 5 -8.45 18.98 -5.87
CA GLN A 5 -7.96 19.92 -4.88
C GLN A 5 -7.86 19.23 -3.52
N VAL A 6 -6.73 19.42 -2.83
CA VAL A 6 -6.60 18.97 -1.44
C VAL A 6 -7.42 19.89 -0.54
N LEU A 7 -8.50 19.36 0.05
CA LEU A 7 -9.39 20.11 0.92
C LEU A 7 -8.96 20.05 2.39
N ALA A 8 -8.27 18.97 2.79
CA ALA A 8 -7.75 18.80 4.13
C ALA A 8 -6.49 17.93 4.08
N LEU A 9 -5.51 18.24 4.92
CA LEU A 9 -4.28 17.49 5.09
C LEU A 9 -3.92 17.55 6.58
N VAL A 10 -4.30 16.51 7.33
CA VAL A 10 -4.25 16.50 8.79
C VAL A 10 -3.33 15.39 9.29
N SER A 11 -2.49 15.72 10.29
CA SER A 11 -1.70 14.76 11.04
C SER A 11 -2.10 14.83 12.52
N THR A 12 -2.44 13.69 13.11
CA THR A 12 -2.85 13.60 14.52
C THR A 12 -2.09 12.46 15.22
N PRO A 13 -1.73 12.58 16.52
CA PRO A 13 -1.89 13.79 17.33
C PRO A 13 -1.05 14.96 16.83
N SER A 14 -1.34 16.16 17.30
CA SER A 14 -0.70 17.41 16.92
C SER A 14 -0.22 18.16 18.17
N TYR A 15 0.42 19.28 17.95
CA TYR A 15 0.91 20.18 19.00
C TYR A 15 0.36 21.60 18.78
N ASP A 16 0.42 22.46 19.81
CA ASP A 16 0.03 23.85 19.66
C ASP A 16 1.18 24.65 19.01
N ASN A 17 0.92 25.16 17.80
CA ASN A 17 1.88 25.98 17.06
C ASN A 17 2.26 27.27 17.82
N ASN A 18 1.39 27.81 18.68
CA ASN A 18 1.67 29.00 19.45
C ASN A 18 2.81 28.81 20.45
N ASP A 19 3.06 27.59 20.91
CA ASP A 19 4.16 27.28 21.80
C ASP A 19 5.53 27.59 21.18
N PHE A 20 5.64 27.39 19.85
CA PHE A 20 6.86 27.71 19.11
C PHE A 20 7.06 29.20 18.90
N ILE A 21 5.96 29.97 18.76
CA ILE A 21 5.98 31.42 18.54
C ILE A 21 6.31 32.15 19.84
N ARG A 22 5.73 31.72 20.96
CA ARG A 22 5.85 32.35 22.27
C ARG A 22 7.12 31.94 23.05
N GLY A 23 7.82 30.96 22.54
CA GLY A 23 8.88 30.26 23.24
C GLY A 23 8.35 29.10 24.09
N MET A 24 9.11 28.04 24.15
CA MET A 24 8.76 26.80 24.86
C MET A 24 9.77 26.53 25.94
N SER A 25 9.31 26.11 27.13
CA SER A 25 10.23 25.63 28.18
C SER A 25 10.91 24.33 27.73
N SER A 26 12.11 24.09 28.26
CA SER A 26 12.83 22.81 27.99
C SER A 26 12.03 21.59 28.42
N GLU A 27 11.27 21.69 29.49
CA GLU A 27 10.39 20.63 29.98
C GLU A 27 9.30 20.29 28.95
N LYS A 28 8.62 21.31 28.41
CA LYS A 28 7.57 21.11 27.39
C LYS A 28 8.15 20.59 26.08
N TRP A 29 9.32 21.09 25.68
CA TRP A 29 10.04 20.60 24.50
C TRP A 29 10.39 19.10 24.64
N ASN A 30 10.94 18.70 25.80
CA ASN A 30 11.28 17.30 26.07
C ASN A 30 10.02 16.42 26.06
N ALA A 31 8.94 16.87 26.70
CA ALA A 31 7.67 16.13 26.70
C ALA A 31 7.14 15.89 25.27
N LEU A 32 7.23 16.87 24.37
CA LEU A 32 6.83 16.69 22.96
C LEU A 32 7.72 15.71 22.18
N ASN A 33 9.04 15.71 22.47
CA ASN A 33 9.99 14.83 21.78
C ASN A 33 9.93 13.38 22.27
N GLU A 34 9.62 13.19 23.56
CA GLU A 34 9.57 11.89 24.23
C GLU A 34 8.16 11.26 24.17
N ASP A 35 7.16 11.99 23.70
CA ASP A 35 5.80 11.47 23.55
C ASP A 35 5.76 10.29 22.57
N GLU A 36 5.36 9.12 23.08
CA GLU A 36 5.24 7.89 22.30
C GLU A 36 4.33 8.03 21.07
N ASN A 37 3.34 8.93 21.15
CA ASN A 37 2.43 9.23 20.04
C ASN A 37 3.05 10.13 18.97
N LYS A 38 4.26 10.65 19.18
CA LYS A 38 5.04 11.46 18.23
C LYS A 38 4.22 12.60 17.59
N PRO A 39 3.72 13.58 18.36
CA PRO A 39 2.88 14.65 17.85
C PRO A 39 3.59 15.54 16.81
N MET A 40 4.92 15.64 16.86
CA MET A 40 5.73 16.39 15.87
C MET A 40 5.98 15.61 14.59
N TYR A 41 5.65 14.31 14.53
CA TYR A 41 5.81 13.47 13.35
C TYR A 41 4.67 13.69 12.37
N ASN A 42 4.98 14.33 11.24
CA ASN A 42 3.98 14.63 10.23
C ASN A 42 3.69 13.39 9.36
N ARG A 43 2.55 12.74 9.60
CA ARG A 43 2.17 11.45 9.02
C ARG A 43 1.85 11.52 7.53
N PHE A 44 1.26 12.59 7.05
CA PHE A 44 0.93 12.71 5.62
C PHE A 44 2.17 12.94 4.73
N ARG A 45 3.31 13.32 5.32
CA ARG A 45 4.57 13.46 4.57
C ARG A 45 5.31 12.13 4.39
N GLN A 46 4.91 11.11 5.10
CA GLN A 46 5.57 9.81 5.15
C GLN A 46 4.93 8.81 4.20
N VAL A 47 5.52 7.64 4.12
CA VAL A 47 4.99 6.48 3.40
C VAL A 47 4.64 5.38 4.37
N TRP A 48 3.60 4.61 4.05
CA TRP A 48 3.03 3.58 4.88
C TRP A 48 2.73 2.34 4.06
N CYS A 49 2.78 1.17 4.68
CA CYS A 49 2.29 -0.05 4.08
C CYS A 49 0.77 0.07 3.88
N PRO A 50 0.26 0.01 2.63
CA PRO A 50 -1.16 0.24 2.37
C PRO A 50 -2.04 -0.95 2.77
N GLY A 51 -1.48 -2.15 2.83
CA GLY A 51 -2.23 -3.38 3.08
C GLY A 51 -3.39 -3.55 2.10
N SER A 52 -4.50 -4.06 2.58
CA SER A 52 -5.67 -4.41 1.74
C SER A 52 -6.30 -3.25 0.98
N THR A 53 -6.02 -2.00 1.34
CA THR A 53 -6.47 -0.85 0.53
C THR A 53 -5.79 -0.82 -0.84
N PHE A 54 -4.74 -1.59 -1.05
CA PHE A 54 -4.04 -1.69 -2.33
C PHE A 54 -4.69 -2.68 -3.31
N LYS A 55 -5.50 -3.61 -2.84
CA LYS A 55 -6.12 -4.67 -3.66
C LYS A 55 -6.95 -4.17 -4.86
N PRO A 56 -7.76 -3.10 -4.73
CA PRO A 56 -8.45 -2.53 -5.89
C PRO A 56 -7.51 -2.02 -6.98
N ILE A 57 -6.33 -1.50 -6.61
CA ILE A 57 -5.30 -1.06 -7.57
C ILE A 57 -4.73 -2.27 -8.31
N ILE A 58 -4.41 -3.35 -7.60
CA ILE A 58 -3.93 -4.60 -8.21
C ILE A 58 -5.00 -5.21 -9.12
N ALA A 59 -6.28 -5.18 -8.70
CA ALA A 59 -7.39 -5.61 -9.55
C ALA A 59 -7.45 -4.80 -10.85
N ALA A 60 -7.35 -3.47 -10.76
CA ALA A 60 -7.34 -2.58 -11.92
C ALA A 60 -6.15 -2.85 -12.85
N ILE A 61 -4.96 -3.08 -12.31
CA ILE A 61 -3.77 -3.45 -13.08
C ILE A 61 -4.01 -4.78 -13.80
N GLY A 62 -4.44 -5.81 -13.08
CA GLY A 62 -4.65 -7.14 -13.66
C GLY A 62 -5.73 -7.16 -14.75
N LEU A 63 -6.81 -6.40 -14.58
CA LEU A 63 -7.85 -6.25 -15.59
C LEU A 63 -7.36 -5.47 -16.82
N THR A 64 -6.55 -4.43 -16.61
CA THR A 64 -6.02 -3.57 -17.68
C THR A 64 -4.97 -4.29 -18.51
N THR A 65 -4.14 -5.11 -17.89
CA THR A 65 -3.13 -5.93 -18.59
C THR A 65 -3.71 -7.20 -19.21
N GLY A 66 -4.94 -7.56 -18.85
CA GLY A 66 -5.57 -8.82 -19.26
C GLY A 66 -5.05 -10.05 -18.50
N ALA A 67 -4.25 -9.86 -17.45
CA ALA A 67 -3.71 -10.94 -16.63
C ALA A 67 -4.77 -11.58 -15.71
N ILE A 68 -5.86 -10.88 -15.41
CA ILE A 68 -6.97 -11.36 -14.58
C ILE A 68 -8.25 -11.39 -15.39
N ASP A 69 -8.91 -12.56 -15.43
CA ASP A 69 -10.34 -12.67 -15.77
C ASP A 69 -11.15 -12.52 -14.46
N PRO A 70 -12.05 -11.53 -14.34
CA PRO A 70 -12.81 -11.30 -13.11
C PRO A 70 -13.72 -12.46 -12.71
N ASN A 71 -14.06 -13.36 -13.65
CA ASN A 71 -14.91 -14.53 -13.44
C ASN A 71 -14.13 -15.83 -13.27
N GLU A 72 -12.82 -15.83 -13.44
CA GLU A 72 -11.97 -16.99 -13.23
C GLU A 72 -11.97 -17.39 -11.75
N ASP A 73 -12.33 -18.63 -11.46
CA ASP A 73 -12.27 -19.20 -10.12
C ASP A 73 -10.85 -19.71 -9.84
N TYR A 74 -10.17 -19.10 -8.85
CA TYR A 74 -8.79 -19.47 -8.47
C TYR A 74 -8.74 -20.68 -7.52
N GLY A 75 -9.90 -21.21 -7.15
CA GLY A 75 -10.03 -22.34 -6.22
C GLY A 75 -9.79 -21.96 -4.76
N ASN A 76 -10.48 -22.68 -3.88
CA ASN A 76 -10.37 -22.48 -2.43
C ASN A 76 -9.17 -23.25 -1.86
N GLU A 77 -8.13 -22.52 -1.45
CA GLU A 77 -6.91 -23.05 -0.82
C GLU A 77 -7.02 -23.12 0.71
N GLY A 78 -8.21 -22.88 1.27
CA GLY A 78 -8.38 -22.73 2.71
C GLY A 78 -7.83 -21.40 3.22
N LEU A 79 -7.18 -21.42 4.37
CA LEU A 79 -6.67 -20.20 5.04
C LEU A 79 -5.19 -19.95 4.82
N SER A 80 -4.48 -20.84 4.14
CA SER A 80 -3.03 -20.75 3.94
C SER A 80 -2.64 -21.37 2.61
N TRP A 81 -1.81 -20.68 1.86
CA TRP A 81 -1.34 -21.10 0.55
C TRP A 81 0.14 -20.81 0.36
N GLN A 82 0.81 -21.71 -0.33
CA GLN A 82 2.18 -21.59 -0.79
C GLN A 82 2.23 -22.00 -2.26
N LYS A 83 2.94 -21.28 -3.10
CA LYS A 83 3.04 -21.63 -4.53
C LYS A 83 3.67 -23.00 -4.72
N ASP A 84 4.83 -23.20 -4.10
CA ASP A 84 5.59 -24.45 -4.11
C ASP A 84 6.71 -24.43 -3.05
N SER A 85 7.47 -25.52 -2.96
CA SER A 85 8.52 -25.69 -1.96
C SER A 85 9.70 -24.70 -2.07
N SER A 86 9.85 -23.98 -3.18
CA SER A 86 10.90 -22.95 -3.35
C SER A 86 10.71 -21.78 -2.39
N TRP A 87 9.49 -21.57 -1.87
CA TRP A 87 9.19 -20.56 -0.87
C TRP A 87 9.58 -20.95 0.56
N GLY A 88 10.10 -22.18 0.77
CA GLY A 88 10.54 -22.64 2.08
C GLY A 88 9.38 -22.73 3.07
N SER A 89 9.46 -21.99 4.18
CA SER A 89 8.38 -21.94 5.19
C SER A 89 7.39 -20.78 4.97
N TYR A 90 7.56 -19.98 3.91
CA TYR A 90 6.71 -18.84 3.66
C TYR A 90 5.36 -19.26 3.09
N HIS A 91 4.27 -18.74 3.67
CA HIS A 91 2.90 -18.95 3.23
C HIS A 91 2.14 -17.64 3.26
N VAL A 92 1.29 -17.44 2.25
CA VAL A 92 0.29 -16.38 2.25
C VAL A 92 -0.94 -16.87 3.01
N THR A 93 -1.46 -16.07 3.92
CA THR A 93 -2.64 -16.41 4.72
C THR A 93 -3.79 -15.45 4.46
N THR A 94 -5.02 -15.97 4.57
CA THR A 94 -6.26 -15.19 4.48
C THR A 94 -7.14 -15.49 5.71
N LEU A 95 -8.18 -14.64 5.93
CA LEU A 95 -9.05 -14.80 7.10
C LEU A 95 -10.29 -15.63 6.82
N HIS A 96 -10.65 -15.82 5.56
CA HIS A 96 -11.90 -16.45 5.15
C HIS A 96 -11.64 -17.49 4.05
N ALA A 97 -12.27 -18.67 4.18
CA ALA A 97 -12.42 -19.62 3.10
C ALA A 97 -13.84 -19.48 2.51
N TYR A 98 -13.96 -19.39 1.20
CA TYR A 98 -15.23 -19.16 0.51
C TYR A 98 -15.16 -19.69 -0.93
N GLU A 99 -16.30 -19.83 -1.55
CA GLU A 99 -16.46 -20.22 -2.96
C GLU A 99 -17.61 -19.44 -3.60
N PRO A 100 -17.51 -19.13 -4.92
CA PRO A 100 -16.34 -19.28 -5.79
C PRO A 100 -15.28 -18.23 -5.47
N VAL A 101 -13.98 -18.54 -5.71
CA VAL A 101 -12.85 -17.64 -5.46
C VAL A 101 -12.60 -16.78 -6.71
N ILE A 102 -13.53 -15.90 -7.01
CA ILE A 102 -13.50 -14.93 -8.13
C ILE A 102 -13.16 -13.53 -7.61
N LEU A 103 -12.76 -12.60 -8.51
CA LEU A 103 -12.33 -11.25 -8.16
C LEU A 103 -13.31 -10.51 -7.23
N LYS A 104 -14.62 -10.57 -7.53
CA LYS A 104 -15.65 -9.92 -6.72
C LYS A 104 -15.61 -10.39 -5.27
N ASN A 105 -15.58 -11.69 -5.06
CA ASN A 105 -15.59 -12.30 -3.72
C ASN A 105 -14.25 -12.06 -3.01
N ALA A 106 -13.13 -12.11 -3.75
CA ALA A 106 -11.81 -11.80 -3.20
C ALA A 106 -11.70 -10.37 -2.65
N LEU A 107 -12.36 -9.40 -3.30
CA LEU A 107 -12.46 -8.04 -2.77
C LEU A 107 -13.37 -7.97 -1.53
N ILE A 108 -14.51 -8.66 -1.53
CA ILE A 108 -15.47 -8.70 -0.40
C ILE A 108 -14.81 -9.28 0.86
N TYR A 109 -14.12 -10.41 0.70
CA TYR A 109 -13.48 -11.12 1.82
C TYR A 109 -12.05 -10.66 2.08
N SER A 110 -11.55 -9.69 1.30
CA SER A 110 -10.18 -9.16 1.41
C SER A 110 -9.12 -10.26 1.34
N ASP A 111 -9.24 -11.16 0.38
CA ASP A 111 -8.45 -12.37 0.27
C ASP A 111 -7.02 -12.09 -0.20
N ASN A 112 -6.04 -12.36 0.64
CA ASN A 112 -4.63 -12.21 0.30
C ASN A 112 -4.15 -13.29 -0.68
N ILE A 113 -4.68 -14.51 -0.57
CA ILE A 113 -4.25 -15.64 -1.43
C ILE A 113 -4.65 -15.36 -2.88
N TYR A 114 -5.90 -14.92 -3.11
CA TYR A 114 -6.33 -14.49 -4.45
C TYR A 114 -5.40 -13.42 -5.02
N PHE A 115 -5.13 -12.38 -4.26
CA PHE A 115 -4.33 -11.25 -4.73
C PHE A 115 -2.84 -11.56 -4.87
N ALA A 116 -2.30 -12.51 -4.10
CA ALA A 116 -0.95 -13.05 -4.32
C ALA A 116 -0.87 -13.80 -5.67
N LYS A 117 -1.83 -14.70 -5.93
CA LYS A 117 -1.93 -15.40 -7.22
C LYS A 117 -2.12 -14.43 -8.38
N ALA A 118 -2.95 -13.41 -8.20
CA ALA A 118 -3.18 -12.36 -9.20
C ALA A 118 -1.89 -11.58 -9.51
N ALA A 119 -1.12 -11.20 -8.50
CA ALA A 119 0.16 -10.52 -8.69
C ALA A 119 1.16 -11.39 -9.46
N LEU A 120 1.23 -12.68 -9.16
CA LEU A 120 2.08 -13.62 -9.90
C LEU A 120 1.64 -13.77 -11.37
N LYS A 121 0.33 -13.73 -11.66
CA LYS A 121 -0.19 -13.71 -13.04
C LYS A 121 0.13 -12.41 -13.79
N ILE A 122 0.05 -11.27 -13.12
CA ILE A 122 0.44 -9.96 -13.68
C ILE A 122 1.94 -9.99 -14.05
N GLY A 123 2.77 -10.56 -13.19
CA GLY A 123 4.21 -10.62 -13.38
C GLY A 123 4.92 -9.32 -13.05
N GLU A 124 6.24 -9.40 -12.91
CA GLU A 124 7.11 -8.31 -12.47
C GLU A 124 7.04 -7.10 -13.42
N ASN A 125 7.20 -7.34 -14.73
CA ASN A 125 7.28 -6.27 -15.73
C ASN A 125 6.01 -5.43 -15.82
N ASP A 126 4.85 -6.09 -15.87
CA ASP A 126 3.56 -5.39 -15.96
C ASP A 126 3.20 -4.69 -14.64
N MET A 127 3.56 -5.30 -13.50
CA MET A 127 3.42 -4.69 -12.18
C MET A 127 4.25 -3.41 -12.07
N GLU A 128 5.55 -3.48 -12.33
CA GLU A 128 6.47 -2.34 -12.28
C GLU A 128 6.05 -1.23 -13.25
N SER A 129 5.77 -1.58 -14.51
CA SER A 129 5.33 -0.63 -15.53
C SER A 129 4.03 0.08 -15.14
N SER A 130 3.07 -0.67 -14.60
CA SER A 130 1.77 -0.11 -14.19
C SER A 130 1.90 0.80 -12.98
N LEU A 131 2.66 0.39 -11.97
CA LEU A 131 2.90 1.20 -10.77
C LEU A 131 3.69 2.48 -11.11
N THR A 132 4.68 2.39 -12.01
CA THR A 132 5.41 3.57 -12.51
C THR A 132 4.46 4.55 -13.21
N LYS A 133 3.53 4.07 -14.06
CA LYS A 133 2.52 4.92 -14.71
C LYS A 133 1.56 5.57 -13.71
N LEU A 134 1.34 4.95 -12.55
CA LEU A 134 0.57 5.52 -11.45
C LEU A 134 1.37 6.54 -10.62
N GLY A 135 2.66 6.77 -10.91
CA GLY A 135 3.52 7.74 -10.24
C GLY A 135 4.31 7.19 -9.05
N PHE A 136 4.41 5.87 -8.92
CA PHE A 136 5.32 5.28 -7.93
C PHE A 136 6.77 5.59 -8.30
N ASN A 137 7.62 5.79 -7.30
CA ASN A 137 9.01 6.23 -7.39
C ASN A 137 9.20 7.68 -7.89
N ASP A 138 8.12 8.39 -8.24
CA ASP A 138 8.16 9.79 -8.64
C ASP A 138 8.00 10.76 -7.46
N VAL A 139 8.53 11.96 -7.63
CA VAL A 139 8.30 13.06 -6.69
C VAL A 139 6.87 13.56 -6.84
N LEU A 140 6.11 13.59 -5.75
CA LEU A 140 4.78 14.18 -5.77
C LEU A 140 4.88 15.69 -6.03
N PRO A 141 4.18 16.23 -7.06
CA PRO A 141 4.20 17.65 -7.38
C PRO A 141 3.32 18.44 -6.38
N PHE A 142 3.86 18.67 -5.20
CA PHE A 142 3.17 19.35 -4.11
C PHE A 142 4.12 20.33 -3.41
N ASP A 143 3.60 21.47 -2.91
CA ASP A 143 4.40 22.53 -2.31
C ASP A 143 5.19 22.09 -1.08
N ILE A 144 4.65 21.12 -0.33
CA ILE A 144 5.34 20.52 0.81
C ILE A 144 6.05 19.25 0.34
N LYS A 145 7.34 19.11 0.65
CA LYS A 145 8.10 17.90 0.32
C LYS A 145 7.46 16.66 0.97
N MET A 146 7.01 15.74 0.14
CA MET A 146 6.44 14.45 0.51
C MET A 146 7.44 13.33 0.25
N ALA A 147 7.35 12.23 1.04
CA ALA A 147 8.05 11.00 0.70
C ALA A 147 7.39 10.37 -0.53
N LYS A 148 8.20 9.81 -1.41
CA LYS A 148 7.75 9.12 -2.62
C LYS A 148 7.09 7.79 -2.25
N SER A 149 5.98 7.44 -2.90
CA SER A 149 5.50 6.07 -2.89
C SER A 149 6.48 5.18 -3.64
N GLN A 150 6.67 3.96 -3.17
CA GLN A 150 7.58 2.99 -3.77
C GLN A 150 6.91 1.62 -3.88
N PHE A 151 7.35 0.82 -4.84
CA PHE A 151 6.95 -0.59 -4.96
C PHE A 151 8.09 -1.54 -4.57
N SER A 152 9.31 -1.05 -4.46
CA SER A 152 10.48 -1.80 -3.99
C SER A 152 11.53 -0.88 -3.39
N ASN A 153 12.41 -1.42 -2.56
CA ASN A 153 13.56 -0.72 -2.00
C ASN A 153 14.67 -0.50 -3.04
N THR A 154 14.69 -1.29 -4.13
CA THR A 154 15.70 -1.29 -5.19
C THR A 154 15.15 -0.78 -6.53
N GLU A 155 13.93 -0.25 -6.54
CA GLU A 155 13.17 0.15 -7.74
C GLU A 155 12.83 -1.02 -8.69
N LYS A 156 13.08 -2.27 -8.28
CA LYS A 156 12.72 -3.50 -8.99
C LYS A 156 12.13 -4.53 -8.05
N ILE A 157 11.23 -5.34 -8.56
CA ILE A 157 10.69 -6.51 -7.86
C ILE A 157 11.62 -7.69 -8.19
N GLU A 158 12.46 -8.08 -7.26
CA GLU A 158 13.53 -9.05 -7.52
C GLU A 158 13.16 -10.48 -7.12
N LYS A 159 12.11 -10.66 -6.32
CA LYS A 159 11.74 -11.96 -5.75
C LYS A 159 10.27 -12.26 -5.94
N GLU A 160 9.97 -13.50 -6.26
CA GLU A 160 8.60 -13.96 -6.45
C GLU A 160 7.71 -13.76 -5.20
N ILE A 161 8.22 -14.04 -4.00
CA ILE A 161 7.51 -13.77 -2.75
C ILE A 161 7.22 -12.27 -2.60
N GLN A 162 8.17 -11.40 -2.94
CA GLN A 162 7.95 -9.95 -2.93
C GLN A 162 6.83 -9.54 -3.90
N LEU A 163 6.80 -10.13 -5.10
CA LEU A 163 5.73 -9.89 -6.08
C LEU A 163 4.38 -10.35 -5.52
N ALA A 164 4.31 -11.54 -4.94
CA ALA A 164 3.10 -12.07 -4.33
C ALA A 164 2.58 -11.16 -3.20
N ASP A 165 3.47 -10.70 -2.30
CA ASP A 165 3.13 -9.79 -1.21
C ASP A 165 2.66 -8.42 -1.70
N SER A 166 3.23 -7.96 -2.82
CA SER A 166 2.80 -6.71 -3.46
C SER A 166 1.32 -6.76 -3.89
N GLY A 167 0.80 -7.95 -4.19
CA GLY A 167 -0.59 -8.17 -4.60
C GLY A 167 -1.63 -7.73 -3.55
N TYR A 168 -1.28 -7.75 -2.29
CA TYR A 168 -2.17 -7.31 -1.20
C TYR A 168 -1.59 -6.16 -0.37
N GLY A 169 -0.67 -5.39 -1.00
CA GLY A 169 -0.14 -4.14 -0.46
C GLY A 169 0.82 -4.31 0.71
N GLN A 170 1.56 -5.41 0.72
CA GLN A 170 2.63 -5.70 1.67
C GLN A 170 3.99 -5.81 0.96
N GLY A 171 4.91 -6.59 1.51
CA GLY A 171 6.26 -6.69 0.99
C GLY A 171 7.00 -5.36 1.12
N GLN A 172 7.37 -4.77 -0.02
CA GLN A 172 8.09 -3.49 -0.07
C GLN A 172 7.25 -2.33 -0.62
N ILE A 173 5.93 -2.55 -0.79
CA ILE A 173 4.99 -1.49 -1.19
C ILE A 173 4.83 -0.50 -0.04
N LEU A 174 5.18 0.75 -0.28
CA LEU A 174 4.93 1.86 0.63
C LEU A 174 4.26 3.00 -0.14
N VAL A 175 3.21 3.56 0.40
CA VAL A 175 2.44 4.63 -0.24
C VAL A 175 2.36 5.88 0.62
N ASN A 176 2.49 7.04 -0.02
CA ASN A 176 2.15 8.30 0.61
C ASN A 176 0.63 8.48 0.63
N PRO A 177 0.01 8.89 1.75
CA PRO A 177 -1.45 9.02 1.85
C PRO A 177 -2.06 9.96 0.81
N LEU A 178 -1.38 11.07 0.48
CA LEU A 178 -1.85 11.99 -0.56
C LEU A 178 -1.82 11.34 -1.94
N HIS A 179 -0.73 10.62 -2.26
CA HIS A 179 -0.63 9.87 -3.52
C HIS A 179 -1.73 8.82 -3.62
N MET A 180 -1.97 8.06 -2.55
CA MET A 180 -3.05 7.07 -2.52
C MET A 180 -4.43 7.70 -2.78
N ALA A 181 -4.73 8.85 -2.15
CA ALA A 181 -5.95 9.59 -2.39
C ALA A 181 -6.07 10.14 -3.83
N CYS A 182 -4.96 10.37 -4.52
CA CYS A 182 -4.96 10.79 -5.92
C CYS A 182 -5.18 9.62 -6.90
N ILE A 183 -4.79 8.40 -6.53
CA ILE A 183 -5.00 7.20 -7.33
C ILE A 183 -6.47 6.81 -7.31
N TYR A 184 -7.16 6.93 -6.15
CA TYR A 184 -8.59 6.68 -6.00
C TYR A 184 -9.44 7.85 -6.53
#